data_b4f8e665731708d7ca9005ebcb310c89
#
_entry.id   b4f8e665731708d7ca9005ebcb310c89
#
_cell.length_a   1.000
_cell.length_b   1.000
_cell.length_c   1.000
_cell.angle_alpha   90.00
_cell.angle_beta   90.00
_cell.angle_gamma   90.00
#
_symmetry.space_group_name_H-M   'P 1'
#
loop_
_entity.id
_entity.type
_entity.pdbx_description
1 polymer ?
#
loop_
_entity_poly.entity_id
_entity_poly.type
_entity_poly.pdbx_seq_one_letter_code
_entity_poly.pdbx_strand_id
1 'polypeptide(L)'
;MKKVSNTTNVEYFDYKGLLDPLMANADQTKKNVILLTTGSFNPIHRMHLEILNIAYKHLLSSKEYNILCAFISPSADCYVKYKQPPLIPFELRCDMIQNAIGNFYQENKDKNGEKLKIYLNKWEGSHPYFIDFPDVIFEIQKQLDKLYGNITLLYVCGMDHYIKCAHGLGQNVIAIDRKPFKQGFGHDNLMEDHDRMIFLIRDDKSEPYSSTSIRDYYKKGDFENIKKSTFPDVFNMIIEFYDQNKNSFVKNFNYK
;
A
#
# COMPACT_ATOMS: atom_id res chain seq x y z
N MET A 1 27.66 -9.04 32.29
CA MET A 1 26.90 -9.19 31.05
C MET A 1 25.44 -8.83 31.36
N LYS A 2 24.99 -7.63 30.97
CA LYS A 2 23.57 -7.24 31.09
C LYS A 2 22.82 -7.88 29.93
N LYS A 3 21.85 -8.76 30.21
CA LYS A 3 20.88 -9.23 29.22
C LYS A 3 20.09 -8.03 28.74
N VAL A 4 20.30 -7.62 27.50
CA VAL A 4 19.40 -6.70 26.80
C VAL A 4 18.16 -7.54 26.48
N SER A 5 17.06 -7.27 27.18
CA SER A 5 15.77 -7.84 26.84
C SER A 5 15.25 -7.12 25.59
N ASN A 6 15.53 -7.67 24.41
CA ASN A 6 14.87 -7.28 23.18
C ASN A 6 13.42 -7.82 23.21
N THR A 7 12.55 -7.21 24.00
CA THR A 7 11.12 -7.33 23.78
C THR A 7 10.78 -6.40 22.62
N THR A 8 10.79 -6.92 21.40
CA THR A 8 10.17 -6.24 20.26
C THR A 8 8.67 -6.15 20.56
N ASN A 9 8.21 -4.95 20.94
CA ASN A 9 6.80 -4.68 21.08
C ASN A 9 6.19 -4.72 19.68
N VAL A 10 5.57 -5.84 19.31
CA VAL A 10 4.74 -5.93 18.12
C VAL A 10 3.55 -4.99 18.34
N GLU A 11 3.41 -3.99 17.49
CA GLU A 11 2.32 -3.03 17.59
C GLU A 11 1.02 -3.68 17.11
N TYR A 12 0.10 -3.94 18.05
CA TYR A 12 -1.23 -4.48 17.73
C TYR A 12 -2.13 -3.36 17.22
N PHE A 13 -2.79 -3.61 16.10
CA PHE A 13 -3.75 -2.68 15.52
C PHE A 13 -5.12 -2.84 16.20
N ASP A 14 -5.70 -1.73 16.66
CA ASP A 14 -7.05 -1.74 17.27
C ASP A 14 -8.14 -1.76 16.19
N TYR A 15 -8.38 -2.95 15.62
CA TYR A 15 -9.45 -3.15 14.65
C TYR A 15 -10.82 -2.81 15.21
N LYS A 16 -11.08 -3.14 16.49
CA LYS A 16 -12.40 -2.97 17.10
C LYS A 16 -12.75 -1.49 17.27
N GLY A 17 -11.89 -0.70 17.87
CA GLY A 17 -12.10 0.73 18.05
C GLY A 17 -12.28 1.48 16.73
N LEU A 18 -11.59 1.01 15.67
CA LEU A 18 -11.71 1.60 14.33
C LEU A 18 -12.98 1.18 13.60
N LEU A 19 -13.33 -0.12 13.63
CA LEU A 19 -14.35 -0.67 12.74
C LEU A 19 -15.77 -0.63 13.33
N ASP A 20 -15.95 -0.67 14.66
CA ASP A 20 -17.28 -0.61 15.28
C ASP A 20 -18.11 0.59 14.78
N PRO A 21 -17.57 1.84 14.71
CA PRO A 21 -18.33 2.97 14.19
C PRO A 21 -18.66 2.86 12.69
N LEU A 22 -17.81 2.19 11.91
CA LEU A 22 -18.02 1.99 10.46
C LEU A 22 -19.09 0.92 10.22
N MET A 23 -19.04 -0.17 10.97
CA MET A 23 -20.01 -1.26 10.90
C MET A 23 -21.41 -0.83 11.33
N ALA A 24 -21.51 0.06 12.34
CA ALA A 24 -22.79 0.58 12.81
C ALA A 24 -23.58 1.36 11.71
N ASN A 25 -22.87 1.90 10.72
CA ASN A 25 -23.45 2.67 9.61
C ASN A 25 -23.49 1.87 8.29
N ALA A 26 -23.09 0.60 8.29
CA ALA A 26 -23.04 -0.22 7.09
C ALA A 26 -24.45 -0.67 6.66
N ASP A 27 -24.73 -0.64 5.37
CA ASP A 27 -25.95 -1.17 4.77
C ASP A 27 -25.95 -2.72 4.88
N GLN A 28 -26.89 -3.26 5.63
CA GLN A 28 -26.95 -4.70 5.92
C GLN A 28 -27.27 -5.56 4.68
N THR A 29 -27.65 -4.94 3.56
CA THR A 29 -27.92 -5.65 2.30
C THR A 29 -26.69 -5.83 1.43
N LYS A 30 -25.56 -5.20 1.80
CA LYS A 30 -24.31 -5.19 1.04
C LYS A 30 -23.22 -6.02 1.70
N LYS A 31 -22.25 -6.45 0.89
CA LYS A 31 -21.04 -7.14 1.38
C LYS A 31 -20.08 -6.13 2.01
N ASN A 32 -19.65 -6.39 3.24
CA ASN A 32 -18.65 -5.55 3.91
C ASN A 32 -17.25 -5.90 3.44
N VAL A 33 -16.50 -4.92 2.96
CA VAL A 33 -15.12 -5.11 2.48
C VAL A 33 -14.17 -4.09 3.06
N ILE A 34 -12.93 -4.51 3.25
CA ILE A 34 -11.78 -3.68 3.59
C ILE A 34 -10.73 -3.87 2.50
N LEU A 35 -10.15 -2.78 2.01
CA LEU A 35 -9.05 -2.83 1.07
C LEU A 35 -7.72 -2.94 1.81
N LEU A 36 -6.77 -3.71 1.30
CA LEU A 36 -5.42 -3.82 1.85
C LEU A 36 -4.39 -3.69 0.73
N THR A 37 -3.38 -2.88 0.94
CA THR A 37 -2.16 -2.91 0.12
C THR A 37 -0.93 -3.04 1.01
N THR A 38 0.00 -3.92 0.63
CA THR A 38 1.28 -4.12 1.30
C THR A 38 2.42 -3.63 0.42
N GLY A 39 3.55 -3.30 1.03
CA GLY A 39 4.71 -2.91 0.23
C GLY A 39 5.85 -2.31 1.03
N SER A 40 6.97 -2.11 0.35
CA SER A 40 8.14 -1.48 0.96
C SER A 40 7.95 0.01 1.25
N PHE A 41 7.18 0.71 0.40
CA PHE A 41 6.98 2.17 0.47
C PHE A 41 8.29 2.94 0.72
N ASN A 42 9.31 2.64 -0.09
CA ASN A 42 10.68 3.14 0.06
C ASN A 42 11.10 4.07 -1.11
N PRO A 43 10.56 5.33 -1.18
CA PRO A 43 9.50 5.92 -0.37
C PRO A 43 8.08 5.66 -0.90
N ILE A 44 7.07 6.09 -0.14
CA ILE A 44 5.68 6.17 -0.61
C ILE A 44 5.56 7.21 -1.73
N HIS A 45 4.64 6.97 -2.67
CA HIS A 45 4.32 7.87 -3.78
C HIS A 45 2.83 7.87 -4.09
N ARG A 46 2.38 8.82 -4.94
CA ARG A 46 0.96 9.04 -5.26
C ARG A 46 0.23 7.77 -5.67
N MET A 47 0.84 6.94 -6.49
CA MET A 47 0.19 5.72 -6.99
C MET A 47 -0.16 4.70 -5.92
N HIS A 48 0.54 4.68 -4.78
CA HIS A 48 0.18 3.79 -3.68
C HIS A 48 -1.19 4.14 -3.07
N LEU A 49 -1.60 5.41 -3.08
CA LEU A 49 -2.92 5.84 -2.63
C LEU A 49 -3.94 5.79 -3.78
N GLU A 50 -3.51 6.10 -4.99
CA GLU A 50 -4.40 6.09 -6.15
C GLU A 50 -4.93 4.69 -6.49
N ILE A 51 -4.12 3.62 -6.35
CA ILE A 51 -4.64 2.26 -6.58
C ILE A 51 -5.78 1.91 -5.62
N LEU A 52 -5.71 2.35 -4.36
CA LEU A 52 -6.79 2.17 -3.39
C LEU A 52 -8.03 2.99 -3.78
N ASN A 53 -7.84 4.22 -4.25
CA ASN A 53 -8.91 5.09 -4.69
C ASN A 53 -9.61 4.57 -5.97
N ILE A 54 -8.85 4.01 -6.91
CA ILE A 54 -9.37 3.37 -8.11
C ILE A 54 -10.21 2.15 -7.74
N ALA A 55 -9.67 1.27 -6.89
CA ALA A 55 -10.37 0.09 -6.38
C ALA A 55 -11.67 0.49 -5.65
N TYR A 56 -11.60 1.51 -4.78
CA TYR A 56 -12.75 2.06 -4.08
C TYR A 56 -13.85 2.52 -5.03
N LYS A 57 -13.51 3.35 -6.03
CA LYS A 57 -14.49 3.86 -7.01
C LYS A 57 -15.12 2.74 -7.83
N HIS A 58 -14.34 1.74 -8.21
CA HIS A 58 -14.83 0.58 -8.94
C HIS A 58 -15.88 -0.18 -8.12
N LEU A 59 -15.56 -0.55 -6.88
CA LEU A 59 -16.49 -1.26 -6.00
C LEU A 59 -17.73 -0.42 -5.64
N LEU A 60 -17.56 0.89 -5.44
CA LEU A 60 -18.65 1.80 -5.14
C LEU A 60 -19.68 1.86 -6.30
N SER A 61 -19.19 1.77 -7.55
CA SER A 61 -20.05 1.84 -8.74
C SER A 61 -20.97 0.62 -8.88
N SER A 62 -20.61 -0.54 -8.38
CA SER A 62 -21.43 -1.75 -8.39
C SER A 62 -22.61 -1.68 -7.42
N LYS A 63 -22.52 -0.85 -6.38
CA LYS A 63 -23.50 -0.73 -5.29
C LYS A 63 -23.69 -2.00 -4.44
N GLU A 64 -22.87 -3.00 -4.62
CA GLU A 64 -22.94 -4.30 -3.91
C GLU A 64 -22.13 -4.33 -2.60
N TYR A 65 -21.24 -3.35 -2.42
CA TYR A 65 -20.26 -3.36 -1.34
C TYR A 65 -20.40 -2.16 -0.41
N ASN A 66 -20.22 -2.40 0.89
CA ASN A 66 -19.83 -1.39 1.87
C ASN A 66 -18.30 -1.40 1.95
N ILE A 67 -17.64 -0.40 1.42
CA ILE A 67 -16.21 -0.26 1.55
C ILE A 67 -15.92 0.47 2.86
N LEU A 68 -15.63 -0.28 3.92
CA LEU A 68 -15.49 0.27 5.27
C LEU A 68 -14.27 1.19 5.38
N CYS A 69 -13.13 0.71 4.92
CA CYS A 69 -11.87 1.48 4.89
C CYS A 69 -10.82 0.78 4.01
N ALA A 70 -9.62 1.36 3.99
CA ALA A 70 -8.43 0.73 3.41
C ALA A 70 -7.27 0.74 4.42
N PHE A 71 -6.43 -0.30 4.37
CA PHE A 71 -5.18 -0.38 5.11
C PHE A 71 -3.98 -0.30 4.18
N ILE A 72 -2.96 0.46 4.60
CA ILE A 72 -1.62 0.44 4.04
C ILE A 72 -0.71 -0.23 5.06
N SER A 73 -0.09 -1.35 4.68
CA SER A 73 0.79 -2.16 5.54
C SER A 73 2.22 -2.10 5.03
N PRO A 74 3.12 -1.33 5.65
CA PRO A 74 4.52 -1.26 5.24
C PRO A 74 5.31 -2.48 5.75
N SER A 75 6.12 -3.08 4.84
CA SER A 75 6.97 -4.22 5.16
C SER A 75 8.10 -3.87 6.13
N ALA A 76 8.57 -4.86 6.89
CA ALA A 76 9.66 -4.71 7.85
C ALA A 76 11.00 -4.32 7.20
N ASP A 77 11.87 -3.64 7.95
CA ASP A 77 13.19 -3.18 7.48
C ASP A 77 14.09 -4.32 7.03
N CYS A 78 13.99 -5.49 7.67
CA CYS A 78 14.75 -6.68 7.28
C CYS A 78 14.48 -7.11 5.83
N TYR A 79 13.29 -6.89 5.30
CA TYR A 79 12.95 -7.15 3.90
C TYR A 79 13.42 -6.02 2.97
N VAL A 80 13.19 -4.77 3.37
CA VAL A 80 13.46 -3.60 2.51
C VAL A 80 14.95 -3.41 2.27
N LYS A 81 15.81 -3.75 3.23
CA LYS A 81 17.28 -3.63 3.11
C LYS A 81 17.89 -4.45 1.96
N TYR A 82 17.22 -5.51 1.51
CA TYR A 82 17.66 -6.32 0.38
C TYR A 82 17.18 -5.81 -0.98
N LYS A 83 16.32 -4.77 -0.98
CA LYS A 83 15.86 -4.16 -2.24
C LYS A 83 16.88 -3.14 -2.74
N GLN A 84 16.56 -1.89 -2.80
CA GLN A 84 17.45 -0.85 -3.33
C GLN A 84 17.74 0.22 -2.27
N PRO A 85 19.02 0.55 -2.01
CA PRO A 85 19.40 1.63 -1.12
C PRO A 85 19.02 3.01 -1.71
N PRO A 86 18.88 4.05 -0.83
CA PRO A 86 19.00 3.92 0.60
C PRO A 86 17.73 3.34 1.22
N LEU A 87 17.89 2.59 2.30
CA LEU A 87 16.77 2.15 3.12
C LEU A 87 16.27 3.33 3.95
N ILE A 88 15.02 3.72 3.74
CA ILE A 88 14.29 4.60 4.66
C ILE A 88 13.82 3.73 5.84
N PRO A 89 14.18 4.06 7.08
CA PRO A 89 13.78 3.28 8.27
C PRO A 89 12.27 3.13 8.40
N PHE A 90 11.83 2.04 8.99
CA PHE A 90 10.40 1.69 9.11
C PHE A 90 9.55 2.82 9.69
N GLU A 91 9.95 3.41 10.82
CA GLU A 91 9.20 4.49 11.43
C GLU A 91 9.10 5.71 10.52
N LEU A 92 10.19 6.11 9.85
CA LEU A 92 10.16 7.22 8.91
C LEU A 92 9.27 6.92 7.69
N ARG A 93 9.22 5.66 7.22
CA ARG A 93 8.27 5.24 6.17
C ARG A 93 6.82 5.32 6.65
N CYS A 94 6.57 4.97 7.92
CA CYS A 94 5.26 5.13 8.54
C CYS A 94 4.84 6.60 8.62
N ASP A 95 5.73 7.49 9.04
CA ASP A 95 5.48 8.93 9.08
C ASP A 95 5.22 9.50 7.68
N MET A 96 6.00 9.09 6.69
CA MET A 96 5.77 9.47 5.28
C MET A 96 4.39 8.98 4.79
N ILE A 97 3.96 7.77 5.17
CA ILE A 97 2.64 7.24 4.79
C ILE A 97 1.52 8.06 5.44
N GLN A 98 1.63 8.40 6.71
CA GLN A 98 0.63 9.22 7.39
C GLN A 98 0.53 10.62 6.77
N ASN A 99 1.66 11.27 6.46
CA ASN A 99 1.68 12.57 5.77
C ASN A 99 1.08 12.46 4.35
N ALA A 100 1.41 11.38 3.61
CA ALA A 100 0.81 11.13 2.30
C ALA A 100 -0.71 11.01 2.36
N ILE A 101 -1.25 10.28 3.35
CA ILE A 101 -2.70 10.15 3.57
C ILE A 101 -3.31 11.52 3.88
N GLY A 102 -2.69 12.31 4.75
CA GLY A 102 -3.16 13.66 5.08
C GLY A 102 -3.21 14.58 3.85
N ASN A 103 -2.14 14.63 3.07
CA ASN A 103 -2.08 15.42 1.84
C ASN A 103 -3.09 14.92 0.79
N PHE A 104 -3.26 13.60 0.65
CA PHE A 104 -4.23 13.01 -0.26
C PHE A 104 -5.67 13.46 0.05
N TYR A 105 -6.03 13.52 1.33
CA TYR A 105 -7.33 14.05 1.75
C TYR A 105 -7.48 15.54 1.49
N GLN A 106 -6.41 16.34 1.67
CA GLN A 106 -6.45 17.78 1.38
C GLN A 106 -6.69 18.04 -0.12
N GLU A 107 -5.95 17.34 -1.00
CA GLU A 107 -6.08 17.47 -2.45
C GLU A 107 -7.46 17.02 -2.99
N ASN A 108 -8.18 16.19 -2.22
CA ASN A 108 -9.49 15.67 -2.61
C ASN A 108 -10.66 16.28 -1.79
N LYS A 109 -10.45 17.38 -1.07
CA LYS A 109 -11.46 18.01 -0.20
C LYS A 109 -12.72 18.45 -0.95
N ASP A 110 -12.55 19.00 -2.14
CA ASP A 110 -13.63 19.64 -2.89
C ASP A 110 -14.40 18.67 -3.79
N LYS A 111 -14.03 17.40 -3.81
CA LYS A 111 -14.77 16.39 -4.56
C LYS A 111 -15.96 15.93 -3.73
N ASN A 112 -17.16 16.42 -4.07
CA ASN A 112 -18.43 16.00 -3.48
C ASN A 112 -18.58 14.47 -3.61
N GLY A 113 -18.62 13.75 -2.49
CA GLY A 113 -18.82 12.31 -2.45
C GLY A 113 -18.24 11.67 -1.18
N GLU A 114 -18.63 10.44 -0.94
CA GLU A 114 -18.04 9.61 0.10
C GLU A 114 -16.55 9.40 -0.19
N LYS A 115 -15.72 9.53 0.86
CA LYS A 115 -14.26 9.42 0.75
C LYS A 115 -13.80 8.11 1.37
N LEU A 116 -12.94 7.40 0.66
CA LEU A 116 -12.26 6.25 1.21
C LEU A 116 -11.45 6.66 2.46
N LYS A 117 -11.74 6.03 3.59
CA LYS A 117 -10.94 6.17 4.81
C LYS A 117 -9.72 5.26 4.70
N ILE A 118 -8.52 5.81 4.80
CA ILE A 118 -7.25 5.07 4.67
C ILE A 118 -6.51 5.13 5.99
N TYR A 119 -6.01 4.00 6.47
CA TYR A 119 -5.29 3.88 7.73
C TYR A 119 -3.96 3.16 7.54
N LEU A 120 -2.95 3.62 8.27
CA LEU A 120 -1.68 2.93 8.38
C LEU A 120 -1.81 1.75 9.34
N ASN A 121 -1.50 0.54 8.88
CA ASN A 121 -1.41 -0.67 9.71
C ASN A 121 0.06 -1.04 9.89
N LYS A 122 0.61 -0.84 11.07
CA LYS A 122 2.03 -1.08 11.37
C LYS A 122 2.35 -2.54 11.72
N TRP A 123 1.35 -3.41 11.84
CA TRP A 123 1.53 -4.77 12.35
C TRP A 123 2.61 -5.55 11.58
N GLU A 124 2.57 -5.60 10.26
CA GLU A 124 3.55 -6.31 9.42
C GLU A 124 4.98 -5.84 9.69
N GLY A 125 5.20 -4.54 9.60
CA GLY A 125 6.53 -3.95 9.65
C GLY A 125 7.13 -3.83 11.05
N SER A 126 6.34 -3.97 12.11
CA SER A 126 6.81 -3.98 13.51
C SER A 126 7.51 -5.28 13.90
N HIS A 127 7.40 -6.33 13.07
CA HIS A 127 8.08 -7.60 13.33
C HIS A 127 9.57 -7.51 12.98
N PRO A 128 10.44 -8.21 13.75
CA PRO A 128 11.88 -8.26 13.46
C PRO A 128 12.24 -9.15 12.27
N TYR A 129 11.27 -9.84 11.70
CA TYR A 129 11.39 -10.73 10.55
C TYR A 129 10.43 -10.36 9.43
N PHE A 130 10.70 -10.86 8.25
CA PHE A 130 9.84 -10.66 7.08
C PHE A 130 8.58 -11.54 7.17
N ILE A 131 7.43 -10.93 6.91
CA ILE A 131 6.16 -11.61 6.71
C ILE A 131 5.76 -11.37 5.26
N ASP A 132 5.50 -12.43 4.51
CA ASP A 132 5.06 -12.29 3.13
C ASP A 132 3.61 -11.86 3.05
N PHE A 133 3.24 -11.17 1.95
CA PHE A 133 1.91 -10.57 1.81
C PHE A 133 0.73 -11.56 1.95
N PRO A 134 0.83 -12.86 1.55
CA PRO A 134 -0.26 -13.80 1.80
C PRO A 134 -0.48 -14.07 3.29
N ASP A 135 0.59 -14.13 4.07
CA ASP A 135 0.51 -14.32 5.53
C ASP A 135 -0.03 -13.07 6.22
N VAL A 136 0.30 -11.88 5.70
CA VAL A 136 -0.28 -10.60 6.18
C VAL A 136 -1.79 -10.59 5.95
N ILE A 137 -2.24 -10.96 4.75
CA ILE A 137 -3.66 -11.06 4.40
C ILE A 137 -4.37 -12.06 5.32
N PHE A 138 -3.80 -13.25 5.44
CA PHE A 138 -4.36 -14.32 6.26
C PHE A 138 -4.52 -13.91 7.73
N GLU A 139 -3.50 -13.31 8.33
CA GLU A 139 -3.56 -12.93 9.74
C GLU A 139 -4.53 -11.77 9.99
N ILE A 140 -4.58 -10.77 9.10
CA ILE A 140 -5.56 -9.69 9.21
C ILE A 140 -6.98 -10.25 9.05
N GLN A 141 -7.24 -11.08 8.02
CA GLN A 141 -8.57 -11.69 7.81
C GLN A 141 -9.01 -12.51 9.02
N LYS A 142 -8.14 -13.33 9.57
CA LYS A 142 -8.40 -14.12 10.78
C LYS A 142 -8.80 -13.26 11.98
N GLN A 143 -8.18 -12.09 12.16
CA GLN A 143 -8.57 -11.16 13.22
C GLN A 143 -9.93 -10.51 12.95
N LEU A 144 -10.22 -10.17 11.70
CA LEU A 144 -11.53 -9.65 11.28
C LEU A 144 -12.62 -10.70 11.47
N ASP A 145 -12.38 -11.96 11.11
CA ASP A 145 -13.32 -13.08 11.28
C ASP A 145 -13.65 -13.31 12.75
N LYS A 146 -12.65 -13.23 13.62
CA LYS A 146 -12.85 -13.36 15.07
C LYS A 146 -13.72 -12.24 15.65
N LEU A 147 -13.63 -11.03 15.11
CA LEU A 147 -14.35 -9.87 15.63
C LEU A 147 -15.75 -9.71 15.03
N TYR A 148 -15.90 -9.97 13.72
CA TYR A 148 -17.11 -9.63 12.96
C TYR A 148 -17.68 -10.79 12.13
N GLY A 149 -16.85 -11.66 11.56
CA GLY A 149 -17.27 -12.84 10.77
C GLY A 149 -17.91 -12.55 9.40
N ASN A 150 -18.10 -11.28 9.05
CA ASN A 150 -18.80 -10.87 7.82
C ASN A 150 -18.07 -9.73 7.08
N ILE A 151 -16.75 -9.62 7.25
CA ILE A 151 -15.91 -8.64 6.54
C ILE A 151 -14.92 -9.41 5.67
N THR A 152 -14.86 -9.07 4.38
CA THR A 152 -13.88 -9.64 3.45
C THR A 152 -12.74 -8.64 3.22
N LEU A 153 -11.51 -9.10 3.37
CA LEU A 153 -10.31 -8.35 3.05
C LEU A 153 -9.98 -8.52 1.57
N LEU A 154 -9.93 -7.41 0.81
CA LEU A 154 -9.57 -7.39 -0.60
C LEU A 154 -8.15 -6.86 -0.77
N TYR A 155 -7.26 -7.66 -1.31
CA TYR A 155 -5.89 -7.26 -1.60
C TYR A 155 -5.81 -6.43 -2.87
N VAL A 156 -5.29 -5.21 -2.77
CA VAL A 156 -5.17 -4.26 -3.89
C VAL A 156 -3.70 -4.12 -4.28
N CYS A 157 -3.39 -4.39 -5.54
CA CYS A 157 -2.02 -4.32 -6.04
C CYS A 157 -1.96 -3.80 -7.50
N GLY A 158 -0.75 -3.47 -7.95
CA GLY A 158 -0.51 -3.22 -9.37
C GLY A 158 -0.49 -4.51 -10.17
N MET A 159 -0.83 -4.45 -11.46
CA MET A 159 -0.86 -5.61 -12.36
C MET A 159 0.50 -6.33 -12.43
N ASP A 160 1.61 -5.60 -12.34
CA ASP A 160 2.96 -6.20 -12.31
C ASP A 160 3.19 -7.13 -11.12
N HIS A 161 2.63 -6.79 -9.95
CA HIS A 161 2.67 -7.65 -8.77
C HIS A 161 1.67 -8.80 -8.89
N TYR A 162 0.49 -8.54 -9.42
CA TYR A 162 -0.52 -9.58 -9.66
C TYR A 162 0.03 -10.70 -10.53
N ILE A 163 0.60 -10.37 -11.69
CA ILE A 163 1.16 -11.35 -12.62
C ILE A 163 2.31 -12.13 -12.00
N LYS A 164 3.18 -11.48 -11.22
CA LYS A 164 4.34 -12.15 -10.62
C LYS A 164 4.00 -13.12 -9.50
N CYS A 165 3.05 -12.78 -8.64
CA CYS A 165 2.79 -13.56 -7.43
C CYS A 165 1.35 -13.47 -6.90
N ALA A 166 0.66 -12.32 -6.96
CA ALA A 166 -0.63 -12.17 -6.31
C ALA A 166 -1.76 -12.97 -6.98
N HIS A 167 -1.62 -13.38 -8.24
CA HIS A 167 -2.57 -14.31 -8.88
C HIS A 167 -2.67 -15.65 -8.13
N GLY A 168 -1.62 -16.06 -7.41
CA GLY A 168 -1.60 -17.25 -6.58
C GLY A 168 -2.54 -17.20 -5.37
N LEU A 169 -3.06 -16.01 -4.99
CA LEU A 169 -4.11 -15.90 -3.97
C LEU A 169 -5.41 -16.61 -4.40
N GLY A 170 -5.71 -16.63 -5.70
CA GLY A 170 -6.87 -17.31 -6.29
C GLY A 170 -8.22 -16.68 -5.97
N GLN A 171 -8.29 -15.68 -5.08
CA GLN A 171 -9.49 -14.95 -4.69
C GLN A 171 -9.17 -13.62 -3.98
N ASN A 172 -10.19 -12.77 -3.82
CA ASN A 172 -10.15 -11.55 -3.02
C ASN A 172 -9.00 -10.61 -3.40
N VAL A 173 -8.83 -10.35 -4.71
CA VAL A 173 -7.76 -9.50 -5.22
C VAL A 173 -8.28 -8.50 -6.26
N ILE A 174 -7.76 -7.28 -6.17
CA ILE A 174 -7.98 -6.22 -7.16
C ILE A 174 -6.63 -5.83 -7.75
N ALA A 175 -6.45 -6.09 -9.03
CA ALA A 175 -5.24 -5.72 -9.76
C ALA A 175 -5.50 -4.49 -10.64
N ILE A 176 -4.69 -3.45 -10.47
CA ILE A 176 -4.78 -2.20 -11.23
C ILE A 176 -3.74 -2.21 -12.35
N ASP A 177 -4.21 -2.23 -13.60
CA ASP A 177 -3.36 -2.09 -14.79
C ASP A 177 -3.23 -0.61 -15.15
N ARG A 178 -2.02 -0.08 -15.00
CA ARG A 178 -1.66 1.32 -15.24
C ARG A 178 -0.86 1.45 -16.52
N LYS A 179 -1.45 1.93 -17.57
CA LYS A 179 -0.86 2.05 -18.94
C LYS A 179 -0.27 0.74 -19.46
N PRO A 180 -0.49 0.43 -20.72
CA PRO A 180 -0.24 -0.92 -21.19
C PRO A 180 1.16 -1.38 -20.80
N PHE A 181 1.20 -2.37 -19.96
CA PHE A 181 2.39 -3.16 -19.72
C PHE A 181 2.89 -3.57 -21.11
N LYS A 182 4.15 -3.28 -21.43
CA LYS A 182 4.70 -3.65 -22.74
C LYS A 182 4.34 -5.11 -22.99
N GLN A 183 3.58 -5.35 -24.06
CA GLN A 183 3.14 -6.65 -24.51
C GLN A 183 4.26 -7.69 -24.35
N GLY A 184 4.00 -8.78 -23.65
CA GLY A 184 4.99 -9.86 -23.48
C GLY A 184 4.64 -10.89 -22.41
N PHE A 185 3.73 -10.60 -21.49
CA PHE A 185 3.27 -11.57 -20.51
C PHE A 185 1.76 -11.75 -20.66
N GLY A 186 1.35 -12.87 -21.21
CA GLY A 186 0.04 -13.49 -21.28
C GLY A 186 -1.19 -12.81 -20.66
N HIS A 187 -1.42 -11.51 -20.95
CA HIS A 187 -2.62 -10.77 -20.50
C HIS A 187 -3.91 -11.37 -21.05
N ASP A 188 -3.81 -12.09 -22.18
CA ASP A 188 -4.98 -12.60 -22.90
C ASP A 188 -5.72 -13.73 -22.17
N ASN A 189 -5.13 -14.26 -21.08
CA ASN A 189 -5.71 -15.34 -20.27
C ASN A 189 -6.10 -14.92 -18.85
N LEU A 190 -5.91 -13.64 -18.47
CA LEU A 190 -6.33 -13.15 -17.17
C LEU A 190 -7.82 -12.78 -17.24
N MET A 191 -8.63 -13.48 -16.45
CA MET A 191 -10.08 -13.26 -16.41
C MET A 191 -10.47 -12.69 -15.05
N GLU A 192 -11.42 -11.76 -15.07
CA GLU A 192 -12.16 -11.38 -13.88
C GLU A 192 -13.02 -12.56 -13.42
N ASP A 193 -13.13 -12.72 -12.10
CA ASP A 193 -13.98 -13.72 -11.49
C ASP A 193 -14.72 -13.07 -10.30
N HIS A 194 -15.96 -12.71 -10.54
CA HIS A 194 -16.79 -12.01 -9.55
C HIS A 194 -17.15 -12.90 -8.37
N ASP A 195 -17.27 -14.22 -8.56
CA ASP A 195 -17.57 -15.17 -7.49
C ASP A 195 -16.39 -15.30 -6.53
N ARG A 196 -15.17 -15.22 -7.06
CA ARG A 196 -13.92 -15.20 -6.28
C ARG A 196 -13.46 -13.80 -5.91
N MET A 197 -14.21 -12.77 -6.28
CA MET A 197 -13.84 -11.37 -6.07
C MET A 197 -12.46 -11.03 -6.67
N ILE A 198 -12.21 -11.46 -7.91
CA ILE A 198 -11.03 -11.11 -8.70
C ILE A 198 -11.42 -10.01 -9.68
N PHE A 199 -10.84 -8.81 -9.51
CA PHE A 199 -11.11 -7.66 -10.35
C PHE A 199 -9.83 -7.18 -11.04
N LEU A 200 -9.89 -7.00 -12.35
CA LEU A 200 -8.78 -6.51 -13.18
C LEU A 200 -9.18 -5.14 -13.74
N ILE A 201 -8.71 -4.09 -13.12
CA ILE A 201 -9.13 -2.71 -13.42
C ILE A 201 -8.09 -2.02 -14.29
N ARG A 202 -8.50 -1.56 -15.47
CA ARG A 202 -7.64 -0.77 -16.34
C ARG A 202 -7.70 0.70 -15.99
N ASP A 203 -6.54 1.31 -15.82
CA ASP A 203 -6.39 2.75 -15.56
C ASP A 203 -5.38 3.39 -16.52
N ASP A 204 -5.89 3.96 -17.59
CA ASP A 204 -5.08 4.64 -18.63
C ASP A 204 -4.71 6.09 -18.24
N LYS A 205 -5.25 6.60 -17.12
CA LYS A 205 -5.11 8.02 -16.72
C LYS A 205 -3.98 8.28 -15.75
N SER A 206 -3.62 7.28 -14.95
CA SER A 206 -2.60 7.45 -13.92
C SER A 206 -1.19 7.51 -14.47
N GLU A 207 -0.37 8.37 -13.86
CA GLU A 207 1.05 8.46 -14.19
C GLU A 207 1.85 7.27 -13.59
N PRO A 208 2.88 6.78 -14.29
CA PRO A 208 3.63 5.58 -13.89
C PRO A 208 4.67 5.88 -12.79
N TYR A 209 4.25 6.54 -11.70
CA TYR A 209 5.15 6.83 -10.58
C TYR A 209 5.60 5.56 -9.87
N SER A 210 6.86 5.53 -9.46
CA SER A 210 7.43 4.43 -8.68
C SER A 210 8.47 4.92 -7.66
N SER A 211 8.66 4.17 -6.58
CA SER A 211 9.73 4.44 -5.61
C SER A 211 11.12 4.41 -6.26
N THR A 212 11.32 3.56 -7.27
CA THR A 212 12.57 3.50 -8.04
C THR A 212 12.80 4.79 -8.81
N SER A 213 11.79 5.28 -9.52
CA SER A 213 11.88 6.55 -10.25
C SER A 213 12.23 7.73 -9.33
N ILE A 214 11.63 7.79 -8.13
CA ILE A 214 11.95 8.84 -7.14
C ILE A 214 13.42 8.80 -6.73
N ARG A 215 13.98 7.63 -6.44
CA ARG A 215 15.40 7.49 -6.11
C ARG A 215 16.32 7.89 -7.26
N ASP A 216 15.93 7.56 -8.49
CA ASP A 216 16.69 7.91 -9.69
C ASP A 216 16.59 9.41 -10.01
N TYR A 217 15.45 10.04 -9.81
CA TYR A 217 15.29 11.49 -9.91
C TYR A 217 16.19 12.23 -8.91
N TYR A 218 16.22 11.77 -7.65
CA TYR A 218 17.10 12.37 -6.64
C TYR A 218 18.58 12.30 -7.06
N LYS A 219 19.07 11.15 -7.55
CA LYS A 219 20.44 10.99 -8.04
C LYS A 219 20.79 11.97 -9.16
N LYS A 220 19.79 12.33 -9.98
CA LYS A 220 19.95 13.27 -11.11
C LYS A 220 19.73 14.73 -10.73
N GLY A 221 19.32 15.02 -9.49
CA GLY A 221 18.94 16.37 -9.06
C GLY A 221 17.59 16.84 -9.63
N ASP A 222 16.77 15.93 -10.11
CA ASP A 222 15.47 16.21 -10.73
C ASP A 222 14.36 16.29 -9.67
N PHE A 223 14.40 17.34 -8.88
CA PHE A 223 13.46 17.56 -7.78
C PHE A 223 12.02 17.82 -8.25
N GLU A 224 11.84 18.37 -9.44
CA GLU A 224 10.50 18.62 -9.99
C GLU A 224 9.75 17.31 -10.27
N ASN A 225 10.41 16.30 -10.78
CA ASN A 225 9.78 14.99 -10.97
C ASN A 225 9.56 14.25 -9.65
N ILE A 226 10.39 14.47 -8.62
CA ILE A 226 10.10 13.96 -7.27
C ILE A 226 8.81 14.59 -6.73
N LYS A 227 8.68 15.95 -6.80
CA LYS A 227 7.46 16.65 -6.35
C LYS A 227 6.19 16.16 -7.04
N LYS A 228 6.25 15.91 -8.35
CA LYS A 228 5.12 15.34 -9.10
C LYS A 228 4.76 13.92 -8.66
N SER A 229 5.78 13.12 -8.32
CA SER A 229 5.62 11.71 -7.98
C SER A 229 5.06 11.48 -6.59
N THR A 230 5.24 12.42 -5.66
CA THR A 230 4.82 12.27 -4.27
C THR A 230 4.01 13.47 -3.77
N PHE A 231 3.80 13.58 -2.49
CA PHE A 231 3.02 14.64 -1.83
C PHE A 231 3.95 15.70 -1.22
N PRO A 232 3.49 16.95 -1.00
CA PRO A 232 4.35 18.04 -0.54
C PRO A 232 5.14 17.74 0.73
N ASP A 233 4.48 17.24 1.77
CA ASP A 233 5.17 16.94 3.05
C ASP A 233 6.14 15.77 2.90
N VAL A 234 5.74 14.73 2.14
CA VAL A 234 6.59 13.57 1.85
C VAL A 234 7.81 13.96 1.02
N PHE A 235 7.67 14.91 0.08
CA PHE A 235 8.80 15.44 -0.68
C PHE A 235 9.88 16.01 0.23
N ASN A 236 9.49 16.86 1.19
CA ASN A 236 10.43 17.46 2.13
C ASN A 236 11.16 16.39 2.97
N MET A 237 10.43 15.40 3.48
CA MET A 237 11.00 14.28 4.24
C MET A 237 11.97 13.44 3.42
N ILE A 238 11.65 13.18 2.13
CA ILE A 238 12.53 12.45 1.21
C ILE A 238 13.85 13.21 1.00
N ILE A 239 13.78 14.52 0.71
CA ILE A 239 14.97 15.33 0.45
C ILE A 239 15.84 15.40 1.69
N GLU A 240 15.25 15.69 2.85
CA GLU A 240 15.99 15.72 4.11
C GLU A 240 16.70 14.40 4.39
N PHE A 241 16.00 13.27 4.31
CA PHE A 241 16.58 11.95 4.55
C PHE A 241 17.70 11.63 3.54
N TYR A 242 17.48 11.91 2.26
CA TYR A 242 18.45 11.59 1.23
C TYR A 242 19.69 12.50 1.32
N ASP A 243 19.54 13.77 1.67
CA ASP A 243 20.67 14.69 1.88
C ASP A 243 21.54 14.28 3.06
N GLN A 244 20.93 13.83 4.17
CA GLN A 244 21.66 13.30 5.33
C GLN A 244 22.39 11.99 5.01
N ASN A 245 21.93 11.22 4.02
CA ASN A 245 22.45 9.90 3.66
C ASN A 245 23.17 9.87 2.30
N LYS A 246 23.58 11.01 1.74
CA LYS A 246 24.24 11.11 0.41
C LYS A 246 25.38 10.12 0.21
N ASN A 247 26.22 9.92 1.22
CA ASN A 247 27.35 9.01 1.15
C ASN A 247 26.95 7.53 1.01
N SER A 248 25.74 7.17 1.42
CA SER A 248 25.18 5.82 1.27
C SER A 248 24.77 5.50 -0.17
N PHE A 249 24.40 6.54 -0.96
CA PHE A 249 24.10 6.39 -2.38
C PHE A 249 25.35 6.10 -3.22
N VAL A 250 26.50 6.69 -2.84
CA VAL A 250 27.74 6.59 -3.60
C VAL A 250 28.46 5.25 -3.38
N LYS A 251 28.43 4.70 -2.16
CA LYS A 251 29.18 3.48 -1.81
C LYS A 251 28.62 2.20 -2.47
N ASN A 252 27.37 2.17 -2.89
CA ASN A 252 26.74 0.97 -3.45
C ASN A 252 26.88 0.81 -4.97
N PHE A 253 27.62 1.69 -5.66
CA PHE A 253 27.88 1.58 -7.11
C PHE A 253 29.12 0.75 -7.48
N ASN A 254 29.94 0.32 -6.50
CA ASN A 254 31.20 -0.38 -6.74
C ASN A 254 31.11 -1.91 -6.59
N TYR A 255 29.91 -2.48 -6.48
CA TYR A 255 29.72 -3.93 -6.55
C TYR A 255 28.90 -4.30 -7.79
N LYS A 256 29.61 -4.39 -8.90
CA LYS A 256 29.26 -5.21 -10.06
C LYS A 256 30.27 -6.30 -10.22
#